data_86eeb879b2b29444374d3df9e56949a4
#
_entry.id   86eeb879b2b29444374d3df9e56949a4
#
_cell.length_a   1.000
_cell.length_b   1.000
_cell.length_c   1.000
_cell.angle_alpha   90.00
_cell.angle_beta   90.00
_cell.angle_gamma   90.00
#
_symmetry.space_group_name_H-M   'P 1'
#
loop_
_entity.id
_entity.type
_entity.pdbx_description
1 polymer ?
#
loop_
_entity_poly.entity_id
_entity_poly.type
_entity_poly.pdbx_seq_one_letter_code
_entity_poly.pdbx_strand_id
1 'polypeptide(L)'
;RVIRSMGIKMVLSGEGADEVFGGYLYFHKAPNAQAFHEETLRKLSKLYLYDCLRANKSLCAWGVEGRVRSWIKSFLIGHASESGGKDVPGTTIEKKILREAFSDSLPKEIAWRQKEQFSDGVGYGWIDTLKKITSESVTDEEMANGQTIPINPPQNKEEYYYRSIFEEHFPSESAARSVPSIPSVACSTAEALAWDSAFKNMNEPSGRAIKDVHESAY
;
A
#
# COMPACT_ATOMS: atom_id res chain seq x y z
N ARG A 1 -9.70 -11.78 16.06
CA ARG A 1 -10.44 -12.32 17.20
C ARG A 1 -11.83 -12.80 16.78
N VAL A 2 -12.66 -11.96 16.15
CA VAL A 2 -14.03 -12.34 15.71
C VAL A 2 -14.00 -13.56 14.80
N ILE A 3 -13.18 -13.56 13.76
CA ILE A 3 -13.02 -14.71 12.84
C ILE A 3 -12.70 -16.00 13.62
N ARG A 4 -11.76 -15.91 14.56
CA ARG A 4 -11.37 -17.06 15.39
C ARG A 4 -12.52 -17.54 16.28
N SER A 5 -13.32 -16.64 16.86
CA SER A 5 -14.47 -16.99 17.69
C SER A 5 -15.60 -17.70 16.92
N MET A 6 -15.63 -17.52 15.59
CA MET A 6 -16.54 -18.24 14.69
C MET A 6 -16.05 -19.66 14.34
N GLY A 7 -14.94 -20.12 14.91
CA GLY A 7 -14.33 -21.43 14.62
C GLY A 7 -13.53 -21.48 13.31
N ILE A 8 -13.41 -20.36 12.60
CA ILE A 8 -12.69 -20.28 11.34
C ILE A 8 -11.19 -20.29 11.60
N LYS A 9 -10.46 -21.14 10.89
CA LYS A 9 -9.02 -21.31 11.03
C LYS A 9 -8.22 -20.71 9.88
N MET A 10 -8.86 -20.40 8.76
CA MET A 10 -8.22 -19.87 7.55
C MET A 10 -9.11 -18.84 6.87
N VAL A 11 -8.50 -17.81 6.32
CA VAL A 11 -9.17 -16.78 5.52
C VAL A 11 -8.41 -16.55 4.22
N LEU A 12 -9.14 -16.20 3.16
CA LEU A 12 -8.56 -15.72 1.91
C LEU A 12 -8.45 -14.20 1.96
N SER A 13 -7.33 -13.67 1.48
CA SER A 13 -7.07 -12.24 1.40
C SER A 13 -6.72 -11.81 -0.02
N GLY A 14 -7.11 -10.60 -0.39
CA GLY A 14 -6.74 -9.95 -1.64
C GLY A 14 -5.40 -9.18 -1.58
N GLU A 15 -4.64 -9.32 -0.50
CA GLU A 15 -3.32 -8.68 -0.36
C GLU A 15 -2.41 -9.00 -1.56
N GLY A 16 -1.61 -8.03 -1.96
CA GLY A 16 -0.69 -8.17 -3.08
C GLY A 16 -1.31 -8.03 -4.47
N ALA A 17 -2.63 -7.91 -4.57
CA ALA A 17 -3.28 -7.73 -5.87
C ALA A 17 -2.96 -6.37 -6.51
N ASP A 18 -2.76 -5.33 -5.71
CA ASP A 18 -2.39 -4.00 -6.20
C ASP A 18 -0.95 -3.99 -6.73
N GLU A 19 -0.06 -4.71 -6.09
CA GLU A 19 1.34 -4.83 -6.50
C GLU A 19 1.50 -5.69 -7.75
N VAL A 20 0.76 -6.80 -7.84
CA VAL A 20 0.84 -7.70 -8.99
C VAL A 20 0.22 -7.09 -10.23
N PHE A 21 -0.93 -6.41 -10.10
CA PHE A 21 -1.70 -5.89 -11.23
C PHE A 21 -1.60 -4.36 -11.38
N GLY A 22 -0.64 -3.71 -10.73
CA GLY A 22 -0.45 -2.27 -10.83
C GLY A 22 -1.68 -1.48 -10.39
N GLY A 23 -2.27 -1.84 -9.24
CA GLY A 23 -3.55 -1.30 -8.81
C GLY A 23 -3.49 0.07 -8.13
N TYR A 24 -2.33 0.59 -7.79
CA TYR A 24 -2.19 1.92 -7.22
C TYR A 24 -2.30 3.00 -8.30
N LEU A 25 -2.95 4.11 -8.00
CA LEU A 25 -3.22 5.17 -8.97
C LEU A 25 -1.94 5.76 -9.60
N TYR A 26 -0.84 5.82 -8.86
CA TYR A 26 0.41 6.35 -9.39
C TYR A 26 0.99 5.52 -10.55
N PHE A 27 0.61 4.26 -10.70
CA PHE A 27 1.02 3.44 -11.84
C PHE A 27 0.59 4.02 -13.19
N HIS A 28 -0.49 4.81 -13.22
CA HIS A 28 -0.92 5.53 -14.43
C HIS A 28 0.11 6.56 -14.92
N LYS A 29 1.07 6.94 -14.08
CA LYS A 29 2.15 7.87 -14.44
C LYS A 29 3.41 7.15 -14.96
N ALA A 30 3.39 5.81 -15.05
CA ALA A 30 4.53 5.07 -15.58
C ALA A 30 4.81 5.48 -17.05
N PRO A 31 6.07 5.79 -17.41
CA PRO A 31 6.40 6.31 -18.72
C PRO A 31 6.28 5.27 -19.84
N ASN A 32 6.33 3.99 -19.50
CA ASN A 32 6.21 2.88 -20.45
C ASN A 32 5.95 1.55 -19.71
N ALA A 33 5.63 0.50 -20.44
CA ALA A 33 5.35 -0.83 -19.92
C ALA A 33 6.52 -1.45 -19.15
N GLN A 34 7.75 -1.18 -19.55
CA GLN A 34 8.94 -1.68 -18.86
C GLN A 34 9.07 -1.07 -17.46
N ALA A 35 8.96 0.24 -17.34
CA ALA A 35 9.00 0.94 -16.04
C ALA A 35 7.85 0.50 -15.13
N PHE A 36 6.65 0.30 -15.69
CA PHE A 36 5.51 -0.26 -14.97
C PHE A 36 5.83 -1.65 -14.40
N HIS A 37 6.35 -2.54 -15.23
CA HIS A 37 6.70 -3.91 -14.81
C HIS A 37 7.81 -3.91 -13.75
N GLU A 38 8.87 -3.13 -13.93
CA GLU A 38 9.95 -3.02 -12.93
C GLU A 38 9.43 -2.53 -11.59
N GLU A 39 8.46 -1.61 -11.60
CA GLU A 39 7.84 -1.12 -10.38
C GLU A 39 6.99 -2.19 -9.69
N THR A 40 6.23 -3.01 -10.42
CA THR A 40 5.50 -4.12 -9.81
C THR A 40 6.45 -5.09 -9.10
N LEU A 41 7.58 -5.42 -9.73
CA LEU A 41 8.61 -6.27 -9.11
C LEU A 41 9.23 -5.62 -7.88
N ARG A 42 9.52 -4.31 -7.95
CA ARG A 42 10.08 -3.55 -6.83
C ARG A 42 9.13 -3.51 -5.62
N LYS A 43 7.84 -3.29 -5.87
CA LYS A 43 6.81 -3.33 -4.82
C LYS A 43 6.69 -4.72 -4.20
N LEU A 44 6.62 -5.76 -5.02
CA LEU A 44 6.53 -7.15 -4.55
C LEU A 44 7.74 -7.56 -3.72
N SER A 45 8.93 -7.16 -4.11
CA SER A 45 10.17 -7.52 -3.39
C SER A 45 10.24 -6.96 -1.96
N LYS A 46 9.51 -5.88 -1.67
CA LYS A 46 9.49 -5.22 -0.37
C LYS A 46 8.16 -5.34 0.37
N LEU A 47 7.19 -6.05 -0.20
CA LEU A 47 5.81 -6.10 0.32
C LEU A 47 5.73 -6.67 1.75
N TYR A 48 6.66 -7.53 2.14
CA TYR A 48 6.77 -8.06 3.49
C TYR A 48 7.00 -6.99 4.58
N LEU A 49 7.44 -5.78 4.21
CA LEU A 49 7.64 -4.65 5.13
C LEU A 49 6.38 -3.80 5.35
N TYR A 50 5.31 -4.03 4.58
CA TYR A 50 4.12 -3.18 4.55
C TYR A 50 2.86 -3.95 4.98
N ASP A 51 1.83 -3.92 4.18
CA ASP A 51 0.51 -4.48 4.47
C ASP A 51 0.51 -5.96 4.82
N CYS A 52 1.46 -6.72 4.29
CA CYS A 52 1.65 -8.12 4.67
C CYS A 52 2.00 -8.30 6.13
N LEU A 53 2.74 -7.38 6.73
CA LEU A 53 2.99 -7.41 8.18
C LEU A 53 1.69 -7.28 8.96
N ARG A 54 0.85 -6.33 8.59
CA ARG A 54 -0.46 -6.12 9.22
C ARG A 54 -1.33 -7.36 9.07
N ALA A 55 -1.56 -7.81 7.85
CA ALA A 55 -2.42 -8.96 7.56
C ALA A 55 -1.91 -10.23 8.26
N ASN A 56 -0.62 -10.54 8.14
CA ASN A 56 -0.02 -11.72 8.71
C ASN A 56 -0.03 -11.68 10.25
N LYS A 57 0.49 -10.62 10.85
CA LYS A 57 0.61 -10.53 12.32
C LYS A 57 -0.74 -10.49 13.01
N SER A 58 -1.72 -9.78 12.45
CA SER A 58 -3.07 -9.71 13.05
C SER A 58 -3.80 -11.05 13.01
N LEU A 59 -3.61 -11.84 11.95
CA LEU A 59 -4.19 -13.17 11.83
C LEU A 59 -3.44 -14.19 12.70
N CYS A 60 -2.11 -14.20 12.67
CA CYS A 60 -1.27 -15.10 13.46
C CYS A 60 -1.47 -14.93 14.96
N ALA A 61 -1.69 -13.70 15.45
CA ALA A 61 -1.96 -13.41 16.85
C ALA A 61 -3.19 -14.18 17.39
N TRP A 62 -4.09 -14.61 16.52
CA TRP A 62 -5.30 -15.35 16.88
C TRP A 62 -5.32 -16.77 16.33
N GLY A 63 -4.20 -17.27 15.80
CA GLY A 63 -4.11 -18.62 15.24
C GLY A 63 -5.02 -18.82 14.02
N VAL A 64 -5.17 -17.79 13.18
CA VAL A 64 -5.89 -17.83 11.91
C VAL A 64 -4.86 -17.78 10.79
N GLU A 65 -4.93 -18.72 9.84
CA GLU A 65 -4.07 -18.74 8.66
C GLU A 65 -4.62 -17.77 7.59
N GLY A 66 -3.79 -16.83 7.14
CA GLY A 66 -4.09 -15.98 5.99
C GLY A 66 -3.51 -16.59 4.71
N ARG A 67 -4.34 -16.77 3.69
CA ARG A 67 -3.90 -17.21 2.36
C ARG A 67 -4.11 -16.11 1.35
N VAL A 68 -3.03 -15.78 0.64
CA VAL A 68 -3.01 -14.74 -0.40
C VAL A 68 -2.89 -15.42 -1.75
N ARG A 69 -3.96 -15.41 -2.54
CA ARG A 69 -4.04 -16.14 -3.81
C ARG A 69 -3.09 -15.57 -4.86
N SER A 70 -2.90 -14.26 -4.90
CA SER A 70 -1.98 -13.58 -5.83
C SER A 70 -0.50 -13.95 -5.62
N TRP A 71 -0.17 -14.66 -4.55
CA TRP A 71 1.20 -15.07 -4.21
C TRP A 71 1.51 -16.52 -4.55
N ILE A 72 0.61 -17.22 -5.23
CA ILE A 72 0.93 -18.55 -5.72
C ILE A 72 2.09 -18.43 -6.72
N LYS A 73 3.19 -19.13 -6.47
CA LYS A 73 4.44 -19.01 -7.23
C LYS A 73 4.25 -19.12 -8.75
N SER A 74 3.41 -20.05 -9.21
CA SER A 74 3.08 -20.22 -10.62
C SER A 74 2.37 -19.00 -11.21
N PHE A 75 1.52 -18.31 -10.43
CA PHE A 75 0.82 -17.11 -10.85
C PHE A 75 1.77 -15.91 -10.96
N LEU A 76 2.65 -15.72 -9.95
CA LEU A 76 3.67 -14.67 -9.99
C LEU A 76 4.65 -14.84 -11.14
N ILE A 77 5.08 -16.07 -11.43
CA ILE A 77 5.98 -16.37 -12.56
C ILE A 77 5.27 -16.12 -13.89
N GLY A 78 4.02 -16.55 -14.05
CA GLY A 78 3.24 -16.32 -15.26
C GLY A 78 3.03 -14.83 -15.50
N HIS A 79 2.67 -14.09 -14.46
CA HIS A 79 2.46 -12.65 -14.57
C HIS A 79 3.77 -11.88 -14.89
N ALA A 80 4.87 -12.23 -14.24
CA ALA A 80 6.17 -11.62 -14.51
C ALA A 80 6.64 -11.82 -15.96
N SER A 81 6.24 -12.92 -16.60
CA SER A 81 6.58 -13.20 -18.02
C SER A 81 5.63 -12.55 -19.03
N GLU A 82 4.38 -12.28 -18.67
CA GLU A 82 3.34 -11.81 -19.60
C GLU A 82 2.96 -10.34 -19.49
N SER A 83 3.27 -9.69 -18.38
CA SER A 83 2.79 -8.32 -18.10
C SER A 83 3.44 -7.21 -18.93
N GLY A 84 4.42 -7.53 -19.74
CA GLY A 84 5.16 -6.56 -20.56
C GLY A 84 4.35 -5.84 -21.66
N GLY A 85 3.02 -5.94 -21.71
CA GLY A 85 2.30 -5.32 -22.81
C GLY A 85 0.79 -5.14 -22.70
N LYS A 86 0.14 -5.60 -21.64
CA LYS A 86 -1.33 -5.61 -21.61
C LYS A 86 -2.00 -4.44 -20.89
N ASP A 87 -1.33 -3.85 -19.94
CA ASP A 87 -1.84 -2.65 -19.25
C ASP A 87 -0.91 -1.46 -19.53
N VAL A 88 -1.19 -0.74 -20.63
CA VAL A 88 -0.44 0.48 -20.95
C VAL A 88 -0.90 1.59 -19.99
N PRO A 89 0.01 2.14 -19.18
CA PRO A 89 -0.32 3.21 -18.25
C PRO A 89 -1.01 4.39 -18.95
N GLY A 90 -2.03 4.94 -18.32
CA GLY A 90 -2.75 6.12 -18.83
C GLY A 90 -3.80 5.87 -19.91
N THR A 91 -3.92 4.64 -20.43
CA THR A 91 -4.92 4.30 -21.48
C THR A 91 -6.01 3.38 -20.99
N THR A 92 -5.81 2.73 -19.85
CA THR A 92 -6.74 1.74 -19.30
C THR A 92 -6.89 1.92 -17.79
N ILE A 93 -8.05 1.51 -17.27
CA ILE A 93 -8.28 1.47 -15.83
C ILE A 93 -7.32 0.47 -15.16
N GLU A 94 -6.88 0.76 -13.95
CA GLU A 94 -6.02 -0.15 -13.16
C GLU A 94 -6.67 -1.52 -12.96
N LYS A 95 -5.86 -2.58 -12.90
CA LYS A 95 -6.29 -3.99 -12.77
C LYS A 95 -7.25 -4.45 -13.87
N LYS A 96 -7.16 -3.89 -15.07
CA LYS A 96 -8.09 -4.16 -16.17
C LYS A 96 -8.29 -5.66 -16.42
N ILE A 97 -7.20 -6.43 -16.47
CA ILE A 97 -7.24 -7.88 -16.68
C ILE A 97 -8.12 -8.61 -15.65
N LEU A 98 -8.04 -8.22 -14.37
CA LEU A 98 -8.91 -8.78 -13.33
C LEU A 98 -10.36 -8.36 -13.50
N ARG A 99 -10.60 -7.09 -13.82
CA ARG A 99 -11.94 -6.54 -14.02
C ARG A 99 -12.65 -7.22 -15.17
N GLU A 100 -11.96 -7.41 -16.28
CA GLU A 100 -12.48 -8.13 -17.46
C GLU A 100 -12.76 -9.60 -17.14
N ALA A 101 -11.83 -10.29 -16.46
CA ALA A 101 -11.99 -11.71 -16.11
C ALA A 101 -13.18 -11.98 -15.19
N PHE A 102 -13.63 -11.01 -14.42
CA PHE A 102 -14.74 -11.15 -13.47
C PHE A 102 -15.94 -10.25 -13.81
N SER A 103 -15.96 -9.64 -14.99
CA SER A 103 -17.03 -8.74 -15.41
C SER A 103 -18.42 -9.39 -15.41
N ASP A 104 -18.50 -10.68 -15.74
CA ASP A 104 -19.76 -11.43 -15.75
C ASP A 104 -20.16 -11.97 -14.37
N SER A 105 -19.24 -11.94 -13.40
CA SER A 105 -19.44 -12.48 -12.06
C SER A 105 -19.75 -11.42 -11.00
N LEU A 106 -19.55 -10.15 -11.32
CA LEU A 106 -19.72 -9.02 -10.41
C LEU A 106 -20.65 -7.97 -11.01
N PRO A 107 -21.47 -7.28 -10.18
CA PRO A 107 -22.20 -6.10 -10.64
C PRO A 107 -21.26 -5.08 -11.28
N LYS A 108 -21.71 -4.43 -12.34
CA LYS A 108 -20.89 -3.49 -13.12
C LYS A 108 -20.35 -2.35 -12.24
N GLU A 109 -21.15 -1.86 -11.32
CA GLU A 109 -20.76 -0.79 -10.37
C GLU A 109 -19.63 -1.20 -9.43
N ILE A 110 -19.46 -2.50 -9.19
CA ILE A 110 -18.38 -3.06 -8.37
C ILE A 110 -17.16 -3.36 -9.23
N ALA A 111 -17.37 -4.03 -10.37
CA ALA A 111 -16.28 -4.45 -11.26
C ALA A 111 -15.48 -3.25 -11.81
N TRP A 112 -16.15 -2.13 -12.08
CA TRP A 112 -15.55 -0.96 -12.76
C TRP A 112 -15.45 0.28 -11.89
N ARG A 113 -15.66 0.16 -10.56
CA ARG A 113 -15.48 1.29 -9.64
C ARG A 113 -14.04 1.77 -9.60
N GLN A 114 -13.86 3.02 -9.22
CA GLN A 114 -12.52 3.57 -8.96
C GLN A 114 -11.78 2.75 -7.89
N LYS A 115 -10.47 2.60 -8.09
CA LYS A 115 -9.59 2.02 -7.08
C LYS A 115 -9.45 2.97 -5.90
N GLU A 116 -9.75 2.46 -4.73
CA GLU A 116 -9.43 3.11 -3.48
C GLU A 116 -8.30 2.34 -2.77
N GLN A 117 -7.35 3.06 -2.19
CA GLN A 117 -6.40 2.46 -1.27
C GLN A 117 -7.11 2.09 0.03
N PHE A 118 -6.51 1.24 0.84
CA PHE A 118 -7.15 0.81 2.09
C PHE A 118 -7.50 2.01 3.00
N SER A 119 -6.58 2.96 3.15
CA SER A 119 -6.80 4.18 3.92
C SER A 119 -7.92 5.05 3.34
N ASP A 120 -7.98 5.18 2.02
CA ASP A 120 -8.96 5.99 1.32
C ASP A 120 -10.35 5.35 1.40
N GLY A 121 -10.42 4.02 1.30
CA GLY A 121 -11.65 3.24 1.38
C GLY A 121 -12.36 3.28 2.74
N VAL A 122 -11.62 3.57 3.83
CA VAL A 122 -12.23 3.87 5.15
C VAL A 122 -12.73 5.31 5.24
N GLY A 123 -12.31 6.17 4.30
CA GLY A 123 -12.68 7.57 4.20
C GLY A 123 -11.57 8.53 4.62
N TYR A 124 -11.43 9.60 3.87
CA TYR A 124 -10.39 10.63 4.09
C TYR A 124 -10.49 11.29 5.48
N GLY A 125 -11.67 11.34 6.08
CA GLY A 125 -11.85 11.81 7.45
C GLY A 125 -11.03 11.04 8.48
N TRP A 126 -10.77 9.76 8.25
CA TRP A 126 -9.85 8.97 9.08
C TRP A 126 -8.41 9.45 9.00
N ILE A 127 -7.93 9.66 7.78
CA ILE A 127 -6.57 10.17 7.52
C ILE A 127 -6.38 11.51 8.22
N ASP A 128 -7.29 12.45 7.99
CA ASP A 128 -7.20 13.79 8.55
C ASP A 128 -7.33 13.80 10.08
N THR A 129 -8.18 12.94 10.64
CA THR A 129 -8.34 12.79 12.09
C THR A 129 -7.06 12.23 12.73
N LEU A 130 -6.44 11.21 12.13
CA LEU A 130 -5.18 10.66 12.65
C LEU A 130 -4.04 11.68 12.57
N LYS A 131 -3.91 12.40 11.46
CA LYS A 131 -2.94 13.49 11.33
C LYS A 131 -3.15 14.57 12.41
N LYS A 132 -4.40 14.93 12.69
CA LYS A 132 -4.72 15.89 13.73
C LYS A 132 -4.34 15.37 15.12
N ILE A 133 -4.78 14.15 15.48
CA ILE A 133 -4.49 13.54 16.77
C ILE A 133 -2.97 13.48 17.00
N THR A 134 -2.22 13.01 16.02
CA THR A 134 -0.77 12.86 16.16
C THR A 134 -0.05 14.20 16.22
N SER A 135 -0.51 15.22 15.49
CA SER A 135 0.04 16.57 15.56
C SER A 135 -0.18 17.25 16.92
N GLU A 136 -1.31 16.93 17.58
CA GLU A 136 -1.64 17.44 18.91
C GLU A 136 -0.98 16.65 20.04
N SER A 137 -0.73 15.35 19.82
CA SER A 137 -0.18 14.44 20.85
C SER A 137 1.35 14.45 20.91
N VAL A 138 2.03 14.85 19.84
CA VAL A 138 3.49 14.87 19.76
C VAL A 138 4.00 16.31 19.78
N THR A 139 4.84 16.62 20.77
CA THR A 139 5.50 17.92 20.87
C THR A 139 6.63 18.07 19.85
N ASP A 140 7.08 19.29 19.60
CA ASP A 140 8.22 19.54 18.72
C ASP A 140 9.53 19.00 19.30
N GLU A 141 9.65 19.02 20.64
CA GLU A 141 10.79 18.44 21.37
C GLU A 141 10.85 16.92 21.21
N GLU A 142 9.74 16.23 21.36
CA GLU A 142 9.66 14.78 21.14
C GLU A 142 9.99 14.43 19.70
N MET A 143 9.48 15.19 18.75
CA MET A 143 9.80 15.00 17.34
C MET A 143 11.29 15.19 17.04
N ALA A 144 11.92 16.22 17.61
CA ALA A 144 13.36 16.45 17.49
C ALA A 144 14.18 15.31 18.08
N ASN A 145 13.77 14.79 19.25
CA ASN A 145 14.38 13.61 19.85
C ASN A 145 14.19 12.36 18.98
N GLY A 146 13.02 12.20 18.36
CA GLY A 146 12.74 11.10 17.43
C GLY A 146 13.69 11.05 16.23
N GLN A 147 14.12 12.20 15.74
CA GLN A 147 15.07 12.29 14.64
C GLN A 147 16.47 11.77 14.98
N THR A 148 16.79 11.63 16.27
CA THR A 148 18.05 11.04 16.74
C THR A 148 18.06 9.51 16.75
N ILE A 149 16.94 8.86 16.47
CA ILE A 149 16.83 7.40 16.39
C ILE A 149 17.76 6.89 15.27
N PRO A 150 18.69 5.96 15.58
CA PRO A 150 19.76 5.58 14.63
C PRO A 150 19.28 4.88 13.38
N ILE A 151 18.13 4.18 13.44
CA ILE A 151 17.61 3.34 12.35
C ILE A 151 16.24 3.85 11.95
N ASN A 152 16.11 4.27 10.69
CA ASN A 152 14.85 4.73 10.11
C ASN A 152 14.14 5.76 11.00
N PRO A 153 14.76 6.92 11.28
CA PRO A 153 14.16 7.95 12.12
C PRO A 153 12.86 8.47 11.52
N PRO A 154 11.85 8.77 12.34
CA PRO A 154 10.59 9.32 11.90
C PRO A 154 10.80 10.70 11.25
N GLN A 155 10.05 10.99 10.17
CA GLN A 155 10.18 12.23 9.41
C GLN A 155 9.09 13.26 9.77
N ASN A 156 8.04 12.82 10.46
CA ASN A 156 6.93 13.66 10.90
C ASN A 156 6.33 13.14 12.22
N LYS A 157 5.43 13.93 12.82
CA LYS A 157 4.82 13.61 14.12
C LYS A 157 3.97 12.33 14.10
N GLU A 158 3.34 12.03 12.97
CA GLU A 158 2.56 10.80 12.81
C GLU A 158 3.46 9.57 12.83
N GLU A 159 4.57 9.61 12.09
CA GLU A 159 5.57 8.54 12.11
C GLU A 159 6.20 8.38 13.50
N TYR A 160 6.50 9.49 14.19
CA TYR A 160 7.01 9.45 15.56
C TYR A 160 6.03 8.80 16.51
N TYR A 161 4.75 9.15 16.42
CA TYR A 161 3.69 8.57 17.26
C TYR A 161 3.64 7.05 17.13
N TYR A 162 3.62 6.53 15.90
CA TYR A 162 3.64 5.07 15.69
C TYR A 162 4.98 4.45 16.07
N ARG A 163 6.08 5.13 15.83
CA ARG A 163 7.40 4.63 16.18
C ARG A 163 7.60 4.52 17.69
N SER A 164 7.13 5.46 18.46
CA SER A 164 7.22 5.42 19.93
C SER A 164 6.49 4.22 20.52
N ILE A 165 5.27 3.94 20.04
CA ILE A 165 4.49 2.76 20.42
C ILE A 165 5.21 1.46 19.99
N PHE A 166 5.78 1.45 18.80
CA PHE A 166 6.50 0.28 18.30
C PHE A 166 7.74 -0.02 19.15
N GLU A 167 8.54 0.97 19.50
CA GLU A 167 9.73 0.81 20.35
C GLU A 167 9.40 0.33 21.76
N GLU A 168 8.26 0.75 22.32
CA GLU A 168 7.78 0.25 23.62
C GLU A 168 7.59 -1.27 23.61
N HIS A 169 7.03 -1.80 22.51
CA HIS A 169 6.74 -3.23 22.37
C HIS A 169 7.88 -4.04 21.77
N PHE A 170 8.71 -3.44 20.92
CA PHE A 170 9.76 -4.10 20.15
C PHE A 170 11.08 -3.31 20.19
N PRO A 171 11.76 -3.23 21.33
CA PRO A 171 12.92 -2.34 21.53
C PRO A 171 14.22 -2.83 20.89
N SER A 172 14.22 -3.95 20.17
CA SER A 172 15.44 -4.52 19.60
C SER A 172 15.86 -3.83 18.30
N GLU A 173 17.15 -3.75 18.04
CA GLU A 173 17.70 -3.21 16.79
C GLU A 173 17.19 -3.98 15.57
N SER A 174 17.03 -5.30 15.67
CA SER A 174 16.48 -6.13 14.59
C SER A 174 15.03 -5.78 14.28
N ALA A 175 14.23 -5.41 15.29
CA ALA A 175 12.88 -4.92 15.09
C ALA A 175 12.88 -3.55 14.42
N ALA A 176 13.75 -2.63 14.84
CA ALA A 176 13.89 -1.31 14.24
C ALA A 176 14.26 -1.38 12.75
N ARG A 177 15.08 -2.35 12.34
CA ARG A 177 15.41 -2.60 10.92
C ARG A 177 14.21 -3.05 10.08
N SER A 178 13.15 -3.53 10.67
CA SER A 178 11.90 -3.90 9.98
C SER A 178 10.93 -2.73 9.78
N VAL A 179 11.21 -1.57 10.36
CA VAL A 179 10.38 -0.36 10.18
C VAL A 179 10.71 0.26 8.82
N PRO A 180 9.74 0.39 7.91
CA PRO A 180 9.97 1.07 6.65
C PRO A 180 10.19 2.57 6.90
N SER A 181 11.12 3.17 6.18
CA SER A 181 11.35 4.61 6.17
C SER A 181 10.95 5.17 4.83
N ILE A 182 9.72 5.60 4.65
CA ILE A 182 9.35 6.19 3.36
C ILE A 182 8.21 7.17 3.50
N PRO A 183 8.42 8.45 3.27
CA PRO A 183 7.39 9.26 2.70
C PRO A 183 7.18 8.81 1.25
N SER A 184 6.00 8.34 0.91
CA SER A 184 5.63 8.02 -0.45
C SER A 184 4.47 8.88 -0.89
N VAL A 185 4.50 9.35 -2.13
CA VAL A 185 3.34 9.98 -2.76
C VAL A 185 2.45 8.87 -3.31
N ALA A 186 1.19 8.83 -2.91
CA ALA A 186 0.21 7.83 -3.36
C ALA A 186 0.70 6.37 -3.26
N CYS A 187 1.48 6.04 -2.22
CA CYS A 187 2.12 4.73 -2.02
C CYS A 187 3.20 4.37 -3.07
N SER A 188 3.74 5.33 -3.81
CA SER A 188 4.79 5.10 -4.80
C SER A 188 6.13 4.71 -4.14
N THR A 189 7.07 4.28 -4.96
CA THR A 189 8.48 4.11 -4.56
C THR A 189 9.29 5.37 -4.86
N ALA A 190 10.50 5.47 -4.32
CA ALA A 190 11.40 6.57 -4.60
C ALA A 190 11.72 6.69 -6.11
N GLU A 191 11.80 5.58 -6.81
CA GLU A 191 12.05 5.53 -8.25
C GLU A 191 10.84 6.05 -9.05
N ALA A 192 9.63 5.70 -8.64
CA ALA A 192 8.41 6.15 -9.29
C ALA A 192 8.11 7.64 -9.06
N LEU A 193 8.71 8.28 -8.06
CA LEU A 193 8.62 9.75 -7.88
C LEU A 193 9.17 10.53 -9.08
N ALA A 194 10.05 9.92 -9.87
CA ALA A 194 10.58 10.54 -11.09
C ALA A 194 9.60 10.51 -12.27
N TRP A 195 8.51 9.77 -12.18
CA TRP A 195 7.56 9.61 -13.29
C TRP A 195 6.69 10.84 -13.53
N ASP A 196 6.45 11.61 -12.49
CA ASP A 196 5.70 12.87 -12.61
C ASP A 196 6.39 13.96 -11.79
N SER A 197 6.66 15.08 -12.43
CA SER A 197 7.28 16.23 -11.77
C SER A 197 6.43 16.80 -10.63
N ALA A 198 5.10 16.62 -10.69
CA ALA A 198 4.19 17.01 -9.63
C ALA A 198 4.47 16.28 -8.31
N PHE A 199 5.01 15.06 -8.35
CA PHE A 199 5.34 14.28 -7.17
C PHE A 199 6.46 14.89 -6.32
N LYS A 200 7.35 15.70 -6.91
CA LYS A 200 8.50 16.29 -6.21
C LYS A 200 8.11 17.20 -5.05
N ASN A 201 6.92 17.78 -5.11
CA ASN A 201 6.43 18.75 -4.13
C ASN A 201 5.25 18.18 -3.30
N MET A 202 4.99 16.90 -3.39
CA MET A 202 3.90 16.24 -2.69
C MET A 202 4.43 15.35 -1.56
N ASN A 203 3.75 15.41 -0.40
CA ASN A 203 3.99 14.54 0.76
C ASN A 203 2.70 13.81 1.17
N GLU A 204 1.78 13.62 0.23
CA GLU A 204 0.49 12.98 0.50
C GLU A 204 0.54 11.51 0.09
N PRO A 205 0.55 10.56 1.04
CA PRO A 205 0.63 9.13 0.73
C PRO A 205 -0.70 8.52 0.28
N SER A 206 -1.83 9.22 0.46
CA SER A 206 -3.14 8.74 0.03
C SER A 206 -3.36 8.90 -1.48
N GLY A 207 -4.37 8.21 -2.04
CA GLY A 207 -4.77 8.33 -3.43
C GLY A 207 -5.19 9.73 -3.84
N ARG A 208 -5.53 10.60 -2.87
CA ARG A 208 -5.84 12.02 -3.09
C ARG A 208 -4.76 12.79 -3.85
N ALA A 209 -3.50 12.33 -3.76
CA ALA A 209 -2.39 12.94 -4.49
C ALA A 209 -2.56 12.89 -6.02
N ILE A 210 -3.40 11.98 -6.53
CA ILE A 210 -3.61 11.73 -7.95
C ILE A 210 -5.09 11.87 -8.27
N LYS A 211 -5.60 13.09 -8.20
CA LYS A 211 -7.02 13.39 -8.37
C LYS A 211 -7.52 13.30 -9.80
N ASP A 212 -6.64 13.51 -10.77
CA ASP A 212 -6.93 13.65 -12.18
C ASP A 212 -7.06 12.32 -12.95
N VAL A 213 -6.70 11.21 -12.33
CA VAL A 213 -6.67 9.90 -13.01
C VAL A 213 -8.07 9.37 -13.27
N HIS A 214 -9.07 9.76 -12.50
CA HIS A 214 -10.44 9.23 -12.58
C HIS A 214 -11.55 10.28 -12.60
N GLU A 215 -11.30 11.49 -13.08
CA GLU A 215 -12.34 12.52 -13.23
C GLU A 215 -13.54 12.06 -14.08
N SER A 216 -13.33 11.07 -14.95
CA SER A 216 -14.38 10.48 -15.79
C SER A 216 -15.15 9.32 -15.15
N ALA A 217 -14.79 8.91 -13.94
CA ALA A 217 -15.39 7.74 -13.26
C ALA A 217 -16.49 8.12 -12.26
N TYR A 218 -16.77 9.41 -12.08
CA TYR A 218 -17.84 9.95 -11.24
C TYR A 218 -18.93 10.61 -12.06
#